data_6098158580a9701d4a926fb67b4e1c02
#
_entry.id   6098158580a9701d4a926fb67b4e1c02
#
_cell.length_a   1.000
_cell.length_b   1.000
_cell.length_c   1.000
_cell.angle_alpha   90.00
_cell.angle_beta   90.00
_cell.angle_gamma   90.00
#
_symmetry.space_group_name_H-M   'P 1'
#
loop_
_entity.id
_entity.type
_entity.pdbx_description
1 polymer ?
#
loop_
_entity_poly.entity_id
_entity_poly.type
_entity_poly.pdbx_seq_one_letter_code
_entity_poly.pdbx_strand_id
1 'polypeptide(L)'
;MNNTEQLFRYAPKLKQLSEQVLFADVWQRPLLSPRERSLITLAALAALGRTEQLPFHLTLAEKNSLTKEELGELFTHLAFYAGWPAAVSSLSRIEPQE
;
A
#
# COMPACT_ATOMS: atom_id res chain seq x y z
N MET A 1 -9.03 -22.17 -3.63
CA MET A 1 -8.36 -21.17 -4.47
C MET A 1 -8.21 -19.88 -3.67
N ASN A 2 -7.02 -19.32 -3.62
CA ASN A 2 -6.81 -18.10 -2.85
C ASN A 2 -7.24 -16.87 -3.66
N ASN A 3 -7.30 -15.72 -2.99
CA ASN A 3 -7.74 -14.48 -3.62
C ASN A 3 -6.84 -14.05 -4.78
N THR A 4 -5.52 -14.32 -4.66
CA THR A 4 -4.57 -13.95 -5.70
C THR A 4 -4.85 -14.69 -7.00
N GLU A 5 -5.13 -15.99 -6.92
CA GLU A 5 -5.43 -16.77 -8.10
C GLU A 5 -6.73 -16.32 -8.75
N GLN A 6 -7.75 -16.02 -7.94
CA GLN A 6 -9.01 -15.53 -8.47
C GLN A 6 -8.83 -14.15 -9.12
N LEU A 7 -8.07 -13.28 -8.47
CA LEU A 7 -7.85 -11.93 -8.94
C LEU A 7 -7.19 -11.91 -10.31
N PHE A 8 -6.18 -12.76 -10.50
CA PHE A 8 -5.40 -12.77 -11.74
C PHE A 8 -5.83 -13.84 -12.72
N ARG A 9 -7.01 -14.41 -12.53
CA ARG A 9 -7.51 -15.51 -13.36
C ARG A 9 -7.45 -15.22 -14.85
N TYR A 10 -7.84 -14.01 -15.24
CA TYR A 10 -7.85 -13.60 -16.64
C TYR A 10 -6.65 -12.75 -17.03
N ALA A 11 -5.67 -12.65 -16.15
CA ALA A 11 -4.48 -11.82 -16.40
C ALA A 11 -3.23 -12.51 -15.84
N PRO A 12 -2.89 -13.70 -16.35
CA PRO A 12 -1.74 -14.43 -15.81
C PRO A 12 -0.42 -13.72 -16.03
N LYS A 13 -0.31 -12.92 -17.08
CA LYS A 13 0.89 -12.14 -17.31
C LYS A 13 1.05 -11.06 -16.25
N LEU A 14 -0.05 -10.44 -15.83
CA LEU A 14 0.00 -9.44 -14.79
C LEU A 14 0.42 -10.06 -13.44
N LYS A 15 -0.06 -11.27 -13.16
CA LYS A 15 0.37 -12.00 -11.98
C LYS A 15 1.88 -12.26 -12.01
N GLN A 16 2.39 -12.72 -13.17
CA GLN A 16 3.81 -12.97 -13.35
C GLN A 16 4.64 -11.70 -13.13
N LEU A 17 4.20 -10.59 -13.71
CA LEU A 17 4.89 -9.31 -13.58
C LEU A 17 4.87 -8.82 -12.12
N SER A 18 3.75 -9.00 -11.42
CA SER A 18 3.65 -8.63 -10.02
C SER A 18 4.66 -9.42 -9.16
N GLU A 19 4.75 -10.73 -9.40
CA GLU A 19 5.61 -11.57 -8.59
C GLU A 19 7.08 -11.43 -8.97
N GLN A 20 7.42 -11.41 -10.25
CA GLN A 20 8.79 -11.50 -10.71
C GLN A 20 9.44 -10.14 -10.96
N VAL A 21 8.67 -9.14 -11.32
CA VAL A 21 9.21 -7.82 -11.59
C VAL A 21 8.95 -6.87 -10.44
N LEU A 22 7.69 -6.72 -10.03
CA LEU A 22 7.36 -5.75 -8.97
C LEU A 22 7.96 -6.16 -7.64
N PHE A 23 7.58 -7.31 -7.11
CA PHE A 23 7.99 -7.68 -5.75
C PHE A 23 9.35 -8.35 -5.67
N ALA A 24 9.73 -9.15 -6.67
CA ALA A 24 11.04 -9.83 -6.61
C ALA A 24 12.18 -8.95 -7.10
N ASP A 25 11.90 -7.91 -7.89
CA ASP A 25 12.93 -7.03 -8.43
C ASP A 25 12.79 -5.61 -7.88
N VAL A 26 11.71 -4.89 -8.25
CA VAL A 26 11.60 -3.46 -7.92
C VAL A 26 11.62 -3.22 -6.41
N TRP A 27 10.83 -3.98 -5.65
CA TRP A 27 10.76 -3.81 -4.19
C TRP A 27 12.06 -4.23 -3.49
N GLN A 28 12.93 -4.98 -4.16
CA GLN A 28 14.20 -5.44 -3.58
C GLN A 28 15.38 -4.56 -3.95
N ARG A 29 15.17 -3.52 -4.72
CA ARG A 29 16.26 -2.62 -5.11
C ARG A 29 16.74 -1.83 -3.89
N PRO A 30 18.08 -1.65 -3.76
CA PRO A 30 18.65 -1.11 -2.51
C PRO A 30 18.56 0.40 -2.33
N LEU A 31 18.21 1.17 -3.38
CA LEU A 31 18.22 2.63 -3.27
C LEU A 31 17.13 3.19 -2.37
N LEU A 32 16.02 2.46 -2.22
CA LEU A 32 14.97 2.79 -1.25
C LEU A 32 14.69 1.56 -0.42
N SER A 33 14.51 1.75 0.87
CA SER A 33 14.20 0.64 1.76
C SER A 33 12.76 0.15 1.53
N PRO A 34 12.43 -1.08 1.94
CA PRO A 34 11.03 -1.52 1.91
C PRO A 34 10.09 -0.59 2.69
N ARG A 35 10.57 -0.02 3.79
CA ARG A 35 9.80 0.94 4.58
C ARG A 35 9.46 2.18 3.76
N GLU A 36 10.46 2.71 3.07
CA GLU A 36 10.25 3.88 2.20
C GLU A 36 9.32 3.56 1.04
N ARG A 37 9.45 2.38 0.44
CA ARG A 37 8.58 1.97 -0.65
C ARG A 37 7.13 1.82 -0.19
N SER A 38 6.91 1.32 1.02
CA SER A 38 5.56 1.27 1.59
C SER A 38 4.97 2.65 1.76
N LEU A 39 5.75 3.62 2.26
CA LEU A 39 5.26 5.00 2.40
C LEU A 39 4.85 5.58 1.05
N ILE A 40 5.68 5.40 0.03
CA ILE A 40 5.40 5.90 -1.31
C ILE A 40 4.13 5.26 -1.88
N THR A 41 4.02 3.94 -1.75
CA THR A 41 2.89 3.21 -2.29
C THR A 41 1.58 3.63 -1.61
N LEU A 42 1.59 3.73 -0.28
CA LEU A 42 0.41 4.15 0.46
C LEU A 42 -0.02 5.56 0.08
N ALA A 43 0.95 6.46 -0.04
CA ALA A 43 0.65 7.84 -0.44
C ALA A 43 0.04 7.88 -1.82
N ALA A 44 0.57 7.11 -2.76
CA ALA A 44 0.06 7.07 -4.13
C ALA A 44 -1.37 6.53 -4.17
N LEU A 45 -1.62 5.40 -3.48
CA LEU A 45 -2.94 4.80 -3.46
C LEU A 45 -3.97 5.72 -2.83
N ALA A 46 -3.61 6.36 -1.71
CA ALA A 46 -4.50 7.28 -1.03
C ALA A 46 -4.82 8.50 -1.90
N ALA A 47 -3.79 9.09 -2.50
CA ALA A 47 -3.97 10.28 -3.33
C ALA A 47 -4.82 10.00 -4.56
N LEU A 48 -4.68 8.80 -5.13
CA LEU A 48 -5.46 8.39 -6.30
C LEU A 48 -6.86 7.88 -5.95
N GLY A 49 -7.19 7.79 -4.66
CA GLY A 49 -8.48 7.28 -4.23
C GLY A 49 -8.62 5.76 -4.35
N ARG A 50 -7.52 5.04 -4.40
CA ARG A 50 -7.52 3.58 -4.54
C ARG A 50 -7.58 2.91 -3.17
N THR A 51 -8.61 3.23 -2.40
CA THR A 51 -8.70 2.79 -1.01
C THR A 51 -8.96 1.30 -0.86
N GLU A 52 -9.46 0.63 -1.90
CA GLU A 52 -9.69 -0.81 -1.85
C GLU A 52 -8.37 -1.59 -1.81
N GLN A 53 -7.28 -1.02 -2.32
CA GLN A 53 -5.96 -1.65 -2.31
C GLN A 53 -5.18 -1.33 -1.05
N LEU A 54 -5.66 -0.41 -0.22
CA LEU A 54 -4.94 -0.01 1.00
C LEU A 54 -4.79 -1.13 2.02
N PRO A 55 -5.80 -1.97 2.30
CA PRO A 55 -5.62 -2.99 3.35
C PRO A 55 -4.41 -3.89 3.14
N PHE A 56 -4.16 -4.33 1.92
CA PHE A 56 -2.98 -5.15 1.63
C PHE A 56 -1.70 -4.38 1.94
N HIS A 57 -1.61 -3.14 1.47
CA HIS A 57 -0.39 -2.35 1.63
C HIS A 57 -0.23 -1.80 3.05
N LEU A 58 -1.31 -1.62 3.79
CA LEU A 58 -1.21 -1.28 5.22
C LEU A 58 -0.60 -2.43 6.00
N THR A 59 -1.03 -3.66 5.70
CA THR A 59 -0.44 -4.84 6.33
C THR A 59 1.04 -4.99 5.96
N LEU A 60 1.36 -4.79 4.69
CA LEU A 60 2.74 -4.85 4.24
C LEU A 60 3.60 -3.77 4.89
N ALA A 61 3.04 -2.57 5.06
CA ALA A 61 3.74 -1.47 5.70
C ALA A 61 4.11 -1.81 7.14
N GLU A 62 3.22 -2.44 7.88
CA GLU A 62 3.53 -2.86 9.25
C GLU A 62 4.63 -3.92 9.27
N LYS A 63 4.63 -4.84 8.31
CA LYS A 63 5.72 -5.80 8.16
C LYS A 63 7.04 -5.11 7.82
N ASN A 64 6.97 -3.97 7.17
CA ASN A 64 8.14 -3.17 6.81
C ASN A 64 8.45 -2.12 7.87
N SER A 65 7.98 -2.34 9.10
CA SER A 65 8.34 -1.58 10.31
C SER A 65 7.65 -0.23 10.45
N LEU A 66 6.55 0.00 9.75
CA LEU A 66 5.75 1.20 9.97
C LEU A 66 4.73 0.95 11.07
N THR A 67 4.65 1.88 12.01
CA THR A 67 3.66 1.80 13.10
C THR A 67 2.35 2.43 12.66
N LYS A 68 1.28 2.15 13.40
CA LYS A 68 -0.02 2.77 13.12
C LYS A 68 0.05 4.28 13.31
N GLU A 69 0.84 4.75 14.29
CA GLU A 69 1.05 6.17 14.48
C GLU A 69 1.73 6.81 13.28
N GLU A 70 2.70 6.13 12.70
CA GLU A 70 3.37 6.63 11.50
C GLU A 70 2.44 6.63 10.28
N LEU A 71 1.59 5.63 10.17
CA LEU A 71 0.59 5.59 9.11
C LEU A 71 -0.40 6.75 9.25
N GLY A 72 -0.83 7.03 10.47
CA GLY A 72 -1.68 8.19 10.74
C GLY A 72 -1.01 9.49 10.35
N GLU A 73 0.28 9.61 10.65
CA GLU A 73 1.05 10.80 10.30
C GLU A 73 1.18 10.97 8.79
N LEU A 74 1.39 9.86 8.07
CA LEU A 74 1.44 9.87 6.61
C LEU A 74 0.16 10.48 6.03
N PHE A 75 -0.99 9.98 6.47
CA PHE A 75 -2.26 10.46 5.92
C PHE A 75 -2.60 11.88 6.39
N THR A 76 -2.16 12.25 7.59
CA THR A 76 -2.27 13.63 8.06
C THR A 76 -1.51 14.58 7.14
N HIS A 77 -0.28 14.24 6.84
CA HIS A 77 0.54 15.05 5.93
C HIS A 77 -0.10 15.11 4.54
N LEU A 78 -0.54 13.96 4.05
CA LEU A 78 -1.12 13.85 2.71
C LEU A 78 -2.40 14.67 2.54
N ALA A 79 -3.14 14.90 3.62
CA ALA A 79 -4.37 15.69 3.55
C ALA A 79 -4.14 17.08 2.96
N PHE A 80 -2.95 17.63 3.15
CA PHE A 80 -2.60 18.97 2.66
C PHE A 80 -2.21 18.98 1.18
N TYR A 81 -1.95 17.83 0.60
CA TYR A 81 -1.54 17.71 -0.80
C TYR A 81 -2.58 17.01 -1.66
N ALA A 82 -3.30 16.05 -1.11
CA ALA A 82 -4.28 15.26 -1.86
C ALA A 82 -5.73 15.54 -1.45
N GLY A 83 -5.92 16.29 -0.37
CA GLY A 83 -7.26 16.65 0.09
C GLY A 83 -7.70 15.86 1.31
N TRP A 84 -8.56 16.48 2.11
CA TRP A 84 -9.09 15.91 3.35
C TRP A 84 -9.84 14.60 3.13
N PRO A 85 -10.73 14.50 2.11
CA PRO A 85 -11.46 13.24 1.90
C PRO A 85 -10.55 12.06 1.62
N ALA A 86 -9.46 12.25 0.88
CA ALA A 86 -8.51 11.17 0.62
C ALA A 86 -7.88 10.67 1.90
N ALA A 87 -7.50 11.60 2.79
CA ALA A 87 -6.90 11.25 4.07
C ALA A 87 -7.87 10.51 4.98
N VAL A 88 -9.10 11.01 5.08
CA VAL A 88 -10.11 10.39 5.96
C VAL A 88 -10.49 9.00 5.46
N SER A 89 -10.71 8.85 4.17
CA SER A 89 -11.00 7.54 3.59
C SER A 89 -9.87 6.55 3.84
N SER A 90 -8.63 7.02 3.72
CA SER A 90 -7.46 6.15 3.96
C SER A 90 -7.32 5.75 5.42
N LEU A 91 -7.52 6.72 6.33
CA LEU A 91 -7.48 6.43 7.78
C LEU A 91 -8.51 5.38 8.16
N SER A 92 -9.68 5.40 7.53
CA SER A 92 -10.73 4.43 7.83
C SER A 92 -10.35 3.00 7.49
N ARG A 93 -9.30 2.82 6.71
CA ARG A 93 -8.82 1.49 6.33
C ARG A 93 -7.78 0.92 7.29
N ILE A 94 -7.26 1.73 8.22
CA ILE A 94 -6.35 1.23 9.23
C ILE A 94 -7.17 0.43 10.24
N GLU A 95 -6.77 -0.82 10.48
CA GLU A 95 -7.51 -1.66 11.41
C GLU A 95 -7.39 -1.12 12.83
N PRO A 96 -8.49 -1.11 13.58
CA PRO A 96 -8.44 -0.68 14.97
C PRO A 96 -7.58 -1.64 15.79
N GLN A 97 -6.93 -1.11 16.81
CA GLN A 97 -6.22 -1.93 17.78
C GLN A 97 -7.21 -2.51 18.78
N GLU A 98 -7.05 -3.79 19.05
CA GLU A 98 -7.88 -4.48 20.03
C GLU A 98 -7.45 -4.14 21.46
#